data_4f705d76ac38aa7548991b4af3b3d163
#
_entry.id   4f705d76ac38aa7548991b4af3b3d163
#
_cell.length_a   1.000
_cell.length_b   1.000
_cell.length_c   1.000
_cell.angle_alpha   90.00
_cell.angle_beta   90.00
_cell.angle_gamma   90.00
#
_symmetry.space_group_name_H-M   'P 1'
#
loop_
_entity.id
_entity.type
_entity.pdbx_description
1 polymer ?
#
loop_
_entity_poly.entity_id
_entity_poly.type
_entity_poly.pdbx_seq_one_letter_code
_entity_poly.pdbx_strand_id
1 'polypeptide(L)'
;MELNRTLDPRPDMKQIRATHRRACKLLPELEHVEISSVWAGYIDSTPDGIPAIGEVQSIPGFILAAGFSGHGFGIGPGAGHMIADIVTGSAPIVDPRPYRPERLKMSAWGKVSDF
;
A
#
# COMPACT_ATOMS: atom_id res chain seq x y z
N MET A 1 -13.60 17.06 -10.50
CA MET A 1 -12.43 16.19 -10.27
C MET A 1 -12.38 15.19 -11.40
N GLU A 2 -11.51 15.42 -12.36
CA GLU A 2 -11.38 14.55 -13.53
C GLU A 2 -10.64 13.29 -13.09
N LEU A 3 -11.31 12.14 -13.13
CA LEU A 3 -10.71 10.84 -12.87
C LEU A 3 -9.77 10.51 -14.04
N ASN A 4 -8.53 10.91 -13.92
CA ASN A 4 -7.50 10.56 -14.89
C ASN A 4 -7.21 9.06 -14.75
N ARG A 5 -7.86 8.25 -15.61
CA ARG A 5 -7.70 6.79 -15.67
C ARG A 5 -6.43 6.39 -16.43
N THR A 6 -5.30 6.98 -16.12
CA THR A 6 -4.00 6.60 -16.68
C THR A 6 -3.27 5.70 -15.72
N LEU A 7 -2.57 4.67 -16.22
CA LEU A 7 -1.68 3.82 -15.43
C LEU A 7 -0.35 4.53 -15.09
N ASP A 8 -0.11 5.68 -15.71
CA ASP A 8 1.10 6.50 -15.54
C ASP A 8 0.71 7.91 -15.06
N PRO A 9 0.45 8.10 -13.75
CA PRO A 9 0.11 9.40 -13.20
C PRO A 9 1.31 10.35 -13.29
N ARG A 10 1.04 11.61 -13.65
CA ARG A 10 2.09 12.62 -13.69
C ARG A 10 2.45 13.07 -12.27
N PRO A 11 3.76 13.19 -11.94
CA PRO A 11 4.19 13.74 -10.68
C PRO A 11 3.72 15.19 -10.49
N ASP A 12 3.28 15.54 -9.29
CA ASP A 12 3.00 16.92 -8.91
C ASP A 12 4.34 17.62 -8.56
N MET A 13 4.82 18.45 -9.46
CA MET A 13 6.09 19.18 -9.30
C MET A 13 6.06 20.17 -8.13
N LYS A 14 4.89 20.60 -7.66
CA LYS A 14 4.78 21.45 -6.46
C LYS A 14 5.10 20.63 -5.21
N GLN A 15 4.57 19.42 -5.14
CA GLN A 15 4.85 18.48 -4.04
C GLN A 15 6.31 18.04 -4.05
N ILE A 16 6.86 17.71 -5.22
CA ILE A 16 8.29 17.34 -5.36
C ILE A 16 9.19 18.46 -4.80
N ARG A 17 8.97 19.71 -5.23
CA ARG A 17 9.75 20.84 -4.71
C ARG A 17 9.56 21.08 -3.21
N ALA A 18 8.35 20.87 -2.69
CA ALA A 18 8.09 21.00 -1.25
C ALA A 18 8.81 19.91 -0.46
N THR A 19 8.80 18.68 -0.95
CA THR A 19 9.51 17.54 -0.34
C THR A 19 11.02 17.75 -0.37
N HIS A 20 11.59 18.18 -1.51
CA HIS A 20 13.01 18.50 -1.62
C HIS A 20 13.43 19.56 -0.59
N ARG A 21 12.69 20.68 -0.48
CA ARG A 21 12.98 21.70 0.54
C ARG A 21 12.93 21.17 1.98
N ARG A 22 12.03 20.21 2.28
CA ARG A 22 11.99 19.57 3.61
C ARG A 22 13.18 18.65 3.82
N ALA A 23 13.59 17.91 2.79
CA ALA A 23 14.77 17.06 2.85
C ALA A 23 16.04 17.87 3.09
N CYS A 24 16.24 19.01 2.41
CA CYS A 24 17.38 19.91 2.62
C CYS A 24 17.45 20.47 4.06
N LYS A 25 16.33 20.63 4.75
CA LYS A 25 16.33 21.01 6.18
C LYS A 25 16.90 19.93 7.09
N LEU A 26 16.77 18.67 6.72
CA LEU A 26 17.29 17.52 7.47
C LEU A 26 18.70 17.16 7.06
N LEU A 27 19.00 17.32 5.78
CA LEU A 27 20.27 16.98 5.14
C LEU A 27 20.68 18.16 4.24
N PRO A 28 21.37 19.18 4.77
CA PRO A 28 21.73 20.40 4.02
C PRO A 28 22.55 20.16 2.74
N GLU A 29 23.30 19.07 2.70
CA GLU A 29 24.09 18.67 1.53
C GLU A 29 23.22 18.47 0.27
N LEU A 30 21.93 18.19 0.43
CA LEU A 30 20.99 18.03 -0.67
C LEU A 30 20.65 19.33 -1.42
N GLU A 31 21.01 20.51 -0.87
CA GLU A 31 20.79 21.78 -1.57
C GLU A 31 21.58 21.87 -2.89
N HIS A 32 22.71 21.18 -2.97
CA HIS A 32 23.61 21.19 -4.12
C HIS A 32 23.42 20.00 -5.06
N VAL A 33 22.41 19.14 -4.76
CA VAL A 33 22.15 17.93 -5.55
C VAL A 33 20.99 18.17 -6.49
N GLU A 34 21.19 17.84 -7.77
CA GLU A 34 20.13 17.88 -8.77
C GLU A 34 19.19 16.69 -8.65
N ILE A 35 17.90 16.93 -8.85
CA ILE A 35 16.90 15.85 -8.95
C ILE A 35 17.03 15.23 -10.33
N SER A 36 17.56 14.02 -10.41
CA SER A 36 17.80 13.30 -11.67
C SER A 36 16.53 12.74 -12.31
N SER A 37 15.57 12.31 -11.49
CA SER A 37 14.30 11.76 -11.96
C SER A 37 13.19 11.89 -10.93
N VAL A 38 11.96 11.95 -11.40
CA VAL A 38 10.75 11.93 -10.58
C VAL A 38 9.71 11.04 -11.23
N TRP A 39 8.92 10.34 -10.41
CA TRP A 39 7.82 9.52 -10.87
C TRP A 39 6.66 9.56 -9.87
N ALA A 40 5.50 9.11 -10.28
CA ALA A 40 4.35 8.90 -9.42
C ALA A 40 3.75 7.52 -9.68
N GLY A 41 2.94 7.03 -8.76
CA GLY A 41 2.23 5.78 -8.87
C GLY A 41 0.93 5.82 -8.08
N TYR A 42 0.02 4.92 -8.41
CA TYR A 42 -1.17 4.70 -7.60
C TYR A 42 -0.85 3.78 -6.43
N ILE A 43 -1.45 4.07 -5.30
CA ILE A 43 -1.39 3.22 -4.11
C ILE A 43 -2.67 2.38 -4.09
N ASP A 44 -2.52 1.06 -4.00
CA ASP A 44 -3.62 0.14 -3.73
C ASP A 44 -3.98 0.24 -2.24
N SER A 45 -5.04 0.98 -1.96
CA SER A 45 -5.48 1.29 -0.59
C SER A 45 -6.78 0.59 -0.25
N THR A 46 -6.81 -0.04 0.92
CA THR A 46 -8.05 -0.51 1.54
C THR A 46 -8.73 0.61 2.32
N PRO A 47 -10.06 0.56 2.55
CA PRO A 47 -10.77 1.59 3.31
C PRO A 47 -10.30 1.75 4.77
N ASP A 48 -9.72 0.71 5.34
CA ASP A 48 -9.22 0.68 6.73
C ASP A 48 -7.69 0.78 6.83
N GLY A 49 -6.99 0.90 5.68
CA GLY A 49 -5.52 0.96 5.63
C GLY A 49 -4.82 -0.37 5.93
N ILE A 50 -5.57 -1.44 6.25
CA ILE A 50 -5.03 -2.76 6.60
C ILE A 50 -5.03 -3.65 5.34
N PRO A 51 -3.95 -4.36 5.00
CA PRO A 51 -3.95 -5.23 3.82
C PRO A 51 -4.93 -6.40 3.94
N ALA A 52 -5.49 -6.81 2.81
CA ALA A 52 -6.29 -8.02 2.73
C ALA A 52 -5.37 -9.21 2.46
N ILE A 53 -5.24 -10.11 3.43
CA ILE A 53 -4.39 -11.30 3.33
C ILE A 53 -5.16 -12.51 3.83
N GLY A 54 -5.27 -13.55 2.99
CA GLY A 54 -5.92 -14.80 3.35
C GLY A 54 -6.63 -15.46 2.19
N GLU A 55 -7.19 -16.63 2.44
CA GLU A 55 -8.00 -17.33 1.47
C GLU A 55 -9.34 -16.63 1.27
N VAL A 56 -9.72 -16.44 0.02
CA VAL A 56 -11.02 -15.86 -0.36
C VAL A 56 -12.08 -16.96 -0.31
N GLN A 57 -12.98 -16.91 0.68
CA GLN A 57 -13.95 -17.98 0.97
C GLN A 57 -14.84 -18.37 -0.23
N SER A 58 -15.13 -17.42 -1.13
CA SER A 58 -15.94 -17.68 -2.33
C SER A 58 -15.18 -18.39 -3.44
N ILE A 59 -13.83 -18.51 -3.34
CA ILE A 59 -12.97 -19.13 -4.35
C ILE A 59 -11.96 -20.02 -3.62
N PRO A 60 -12.32 -21.27 -3.30
CA PRO A 60 -11.44 -22.18 -2.58
C PRO A 60 -10.07 -22.34 -3.23
N GLY A 61 -9.01 -22.27 -2.43
CA GLY A 61 -7.62 -22.32 -2.88
C GLY A 61 -7.05 -21.00 -3.43
N PHE A 62 -7.87 -19.94 -3.54
CA PHE A 62 -7.39 -18.61 -3.92
C PHE A 62 -6.97 -17.81 -2.70
N ILE A 63 -5.66 -17.54 -2.57
CA ILE A 63 -5.09 -16.74 -1.50
C ILE A 63 -4.78 -15.35 -2.03
N LEU A 64 -5.41 -14.34 -1.43
CA LEU A 64 -5.22 -12.92 -1.76
C LEU A 64 -4.17 -12.31 -0.84
N ALA A 65 -3.35 -11.41 -1.39
CA ALA A 65 -2.49 -10.48 -0.64
C ALA A 65 -2.46 -9.15 -1.40
N ALA A 66 -3.25 -8.18 -0.97
CA ALA A 66 -3.45 -6.91 -1.67
C ALA A 66 -3.80 -5.78 -0.69
N GLY A 67 -3.84 -4.55 -1.20
CA GLY A 67 -4.27 -3.40 -0.42
C GLY A 67 -3.28 -2.99 0.67
N PHE A 68 -1.99 -2.99 0.38
CA PHE A 68 -0.95 -2.63 1.36
C PHE A 68 -0.92 -1.16 1.74
N SER A 69 -1.75 -0.32 1.12
CA SER A 69 -2.04 1.06 1.53
C SER A 69 -0.78 1.93 1.74
N GLY A 70 0.24 1.74 0.89
CA GLY A 70 1.51 2.46 0.97
C GLY A 70 2.52 1.92 2.00
N HIS A 71 2.17 0.91 2.80
CA HIS A 71 3.03 0.34 3.86
C HIS A 71 3.78 -0.93 3.43
N GLY A 72 3.58 -1.39 2.19
CA GLY A 72 4.06 -2.69 1.70
C GLY A 72 5.56 -2.93 1.88
N PHE A 73 6.40 -1.89 1.72
CA PHE A 73 7.84 -2.03 1.90
C PHE A 73 8.20 -2.45 3.34
N GLY A 74 7.60 -1.81 4.34
CA GLY A 74 7.88 -2.10 5.75
C GLY A 74 7.31 -3.42 6.25
N ILE A 75 6.07 -3.73 5.85
CA ILE A 75 5.34 -4.91 6.35
C ILE A 75 5.45 -6.14 5.45
N GLY A 76 6.02 -5.99 4.25
CA GLY A 76 6.15 -7.07 3.26
C GLY A 76 6.76 -8.37 3.79
N PRO A 77 7.88 -8.35 4.53
CA PRO A 77 8.47 -9.57 5.08
C PRO A 77 7.51 -10.33 6.02
N GLY A 78 6.83 -9.62 6.93
CA GLY A 78 5.85 -10.22 7.85
C GLY A 78 4.62 -10.76 7.11
N ALA A 79 4.12 -10.01 6.12
CA ALA A 79 3.02 -10.45 5.26
C ALA A 79 3.39 -11.70 4.46
N GLY A 80 4.59 -11.74 3.88
CA GLY A 80 5.11 -12.90 3.15
C GLY A 80 5.22 -14.14 4.03
N HIS A 81 5.68 -14.00 5.27
CA HIS A 81 5.72 -15.10 6.23
C HIS A 81 4.31 -15.61 6.53
N MET A 82 3.37 -14.72 6.87
CA MET A 82 1.99 -15.12 7.13
C MET A 82 1.33 -15.83 5.93
N ILE A 83 1.60 -15.37 4.70
CA ILE A 83 1.12 -16.02 3.48
C ILE A 83 1.72 -17.43 3.35
N ALA A 84 3.02 -17.59 3.60
CA ALA A 84 3.67 -18.90 3.57
C ALA A 84 3.05 -19.86 4.59
N ASP A 85 2.78 -19.39 5.82
CA ASP A 85 2.10 -20.20 6.84
C ASP A 85 0.70 -20.63 6.39
N ILE A 86 -0.08 -19.72 5.80
CA ILE A 86 -1.42 -20.04 5.26
C ILE A 86 -1.34 -21.07 4.15
N VAL A 87 -0.42 -20.92 3.20
CA VAL A 87 -0.25 -21.86 2.06
C VAL A 87 0.19 -23.24 2.51
N THR A 88 1.07 -23.32 3.52
CA THR A 88 1.58 -24.60 4.03
C THR A 88 0.73 -25.22 5.12
N GLY A 89 -0.33 -24.54 5.57
CA GLY A 89 -1.16 -24.98 6.70
C GLY A 89 -0.45 -24.91 8.05
N SER A 90 0.62 -24.12 8.15
CA SER A 90 1.32 -23.87 9.42
C SER A 90 0.55 -22.88 10.29
N ALA A 91 0.88 -22.81 11.58
CA ALA A 91 0.33 -21.79 12.46
C ALA A 91 0.87 -20.41 12.07
N PRO A 92 -0.01 -19.44 11.72
CA PRO A 92 0.45 -18.10 11.34
C PRO A 92 1.20 -17.39 12.46
N ILE A 93 2.25 -16.64 12.10
CA ILE A 93 3.07 -15.87 13.06
C ILE A 93 2.29 -14.77 13.80
N VAL A 94 1.17 -14.33 13.22
CA VAL A 94 0.24 -13.35 13.82
C VAL A 94 -1.19 -13.83 13.60
N ASP A 95 -2.13 -13.30 14.37
CA ASP A 95 -3.56 -13.56 14.17
C ASP A 95 -4.01 -13.11 12.76
N PRO A 96 -4.47 -14.01 11.88
CA PRO A 96 -4.86 -13.66 10.53
C PRO A 96 -6.24 -12.98 10.44
N ARG A 97 -7.06 -13.02 11.48
CA ARG A 97 -8.44 -12.52 11.46
C ARG A 97 -8.58 -11.06 11.06
N PRO A 98 -7.72 -10.12 11.52
CA PRO A 98 -7.79 -8.72 11.09
C PRO A 98 -7.51 -8.50 9.60
N TYR A 99 -6.86 -9.46 8.94
CA TYR A 99 -6.43 -9.34 7.54
C TYR A 99 -7.37 -10.04 6.55
N ARG A 100 -8.43 -10.71 7.02
CA ARG A 100 -9.35 -11.47 6.14
C ARG A 100 -9.91 -10.62 5.01
N PRO A 101 -9.90 -11.10 3.75
CA PRO A 101 -10.50 -10.39 2.61
C PRO A 101 -12.00 -10.06 2.82
N GLU A 102 -12.75 -10.95 3.47
CA GLU A 102 -14.20 -10.82 3.69
C GLU A 102 -14.61 -9.63 4.57
N ARG A 103 -13.67 -9.03 5.34
CA ARG A 103 -13.96 -7.81 6.10
C ARG A 103 -14.23 -6.61 5.19
N LEU A 104 -13.69 -6.64 3.96
CA LEU A 104 -13.87 -5.61 2.95
C LEU A 104 -15.20 -5.79 2.21
N LYS A 105 -16.33 -5.70 2.92
CA LYS A 105 -17.65 -5.75 2.31
C LYS A 105 -17.88 -4.52 1.43
N MET A 106 -18.65 -4.66 0.35
CA MET A 106 -18.94 -3.57 -0.60
C MET A 106 -19.45 -2.29 0.05
N SER A 107 -20.10 -2.35 1.20
CA SER A 107 -20.55 -1.18 1.96
C SER A 107 -19.41 -0.34 2.56
N ALA A 108 -18.19 -0.86 2.65
CA ALA A 108 -17.02 -0.16 3.15
C ALA A 108 -16.29 0.66 2.05
N TRP A 109 -16.53 0.37 0.78
CA TRP A 109 -15.88 1.03 -0.35
C TRP A 109 -16.33 2.48 -0.61
N GLY A 110 -17.38 2.94 0.08
CA GLY A 110 -17.90 4.31 -0.01
C GLY A 110 -17.27 5.33 0.93
N LYS A 111 -16.40 4.90 1.83
CA LYS A 111 -15.69 5.79 2.76
C LYS A 111 -14.21 5.79 2.40
N VAL A 112 -13.82 6.71 1.54
CA VAL A 112 -12.40 7.02 1.30
C VAL A 112 -11.90 7.67 2.59
N SER A 113 -10.97 7.02 3.28
CA SER A 113 -10.21 7.66 4.35
C SER A 113 -9.31 8.71 3.72
N ASP A 114 -9.45 9.97 4.13
CA ASP A 114 -8.52 11.03 3.80
C ASP A 114 -7.18 10.71 4.47
N PHE A 115 -6.17 10.37 3.66
CA PHE A 115 -4.76 10.27 4.06
C PHE A 115 -4.02 11.59 3.84
#